data_cb502c39d4fdfaef62a31b34aa76e5a2
#
_entry.id   cb502c39d4fdfaef62a31b34aa76e5a2
#
_cell.length_a   1.000
_cell.length_b   1.000
_cell.length_c   1.000
_cell.angle_alpha   90.00
_cell.angle_beta   90.00
_cell.angle_gamma   90.00
#
_symmetry.space_group_name_H-M   'P 1'
#
loop_
_entity.id
_entity.type
_entity.pdbx_description
1 polymer ?
#
loop_
_entity_poly.entity_id
_entity_poly.type
_entity_poly.pdbx_seq_one_letter_code
_entity_poly.pdbx_strand_id
1 'polypeptide(L)'
;MKFTKGYWMNLPGVTNTDAVQVREVKVENDRVYLYTVPYHADIRAMGGPLLEMYISSPQPDIIRTEAYHFMGSNQKMPAFELNDAHCALEVENTETTVTIKSGNTKLVIGKNPCSFDYYYKDKKLTSIGNRFGNAMISTISTPDGNYMRAQMNLDIGEKVYGLGERFTPYVKNGQTVETWNEDGGTCTEISYKSIPFYITNRNYGVLVNDPGPVSYEICSEHVTRVQFSVPGEKLDFMVVGGDSMKNVLENYTTLSGKPALPPAWTFGLWLTSSFTTKYDEETVMGFVNGMKERHIPLHVFHFDCYCCLLYTSPSP
;
A
#
# COMPACT_ATOMS: atom_id res chain seq x y z
N MET A 1 2.73 -5.78 -11.13
CA MET A 1 3.66 -6.37 -12.13
C MET A 1 3.87 -7.84 -11.82
N LYS A 2 3.75 -8.71 -12.80
CA LYS A 2 3.96 -10.15 -12.66
C LYS A 2 5.41 -10.51 -12.95
N PHE A 3 5.95 -11.41 -12.17
CA PHE A 3 7.32 -11.88 -12.28
C PHE A 3 7.43 -13.37 -12.64
N THR A 4 6.32 -14.10 -12.57
CA THR A 4 6.29 -15.54 -12.81
C THR A 4 5.34 -15.93 -13.94
N LYS A 5 5.64 -17.04 -14.60
CA LYS A 5 4.76 -17.74 -15.53
C LYS A 5 4.23 -18.99 -14.85
N GLY A 6 2.99 -18.95 -14.41
CA GLY A 6 2.44 -19.96 -13.55
C GLY A 6 3.11 -19.93 -12.16
N TYR A 7 3.14 -21.06 -11.46
CA TYR A 7 3.58 -21.14 -10.08
C TYR A 7 5.11 -21.35 -9.92
N TRP A 8 5.75 -22.00 -10.88
CA TRP A 8 7.09 -22.52 -10.71
C TRP A 8 8.20 -21.78 -11.46
N MET A 9 7.85 -21.04 -12.49
CA MET A 9 8.80 -20.46 -13.44
C MET A 9 8.82 -18.94 -13.32
N ASN A 10 9.99 -18.36 -13.20
CA ASN A 10 10.16 -16.93 -13.44
C ASN A 10 9.93 -16.61 -14.93
N LEU A 11 9.53 -15.37 -15.21
CA LEU A 11 9.54 -14.86 -16.59
C LEU A 11 10.98 -14.83 -17.13
N PRO A 12 11.17 -14.90 -18.47
CA PRO A 12 12.50 -14.82 -19.07
C PRO A 12 13.25 -13.55 -18.62
N GLY A 13 14.52 -13.72 -18.20
CA GLY A 13 15.35 -12.62 -17.72
C GLY A 13 15.04 -12.14 -16.29
N VAL A 14 14.10 -12.76 -15.59
CA VAL A 14 13.77 -12.41 -14.21
C VAL A 14 14.50 -13.34 -13.25
N THR A 15 15.21 -12.77 -12.30
CA THR A 15 15.83 -13.48 -11.17
C THR A 15 15.20 -13.02 -9.88
N ASN A 16 14.68 -13.96 -9.10
CA ASN A 16 14.09 -13.72 -7.79
C ASN A 16 15.02 -14.23 -6.69
N THR A 17 15.23 -13.42 -5.67
CA THR A 17 16.01 -13.80 -4.48
C THR A 17 15.22 -13.44 -3.22
N ASP A 18 14.85 -14.48 -2.49
CA ASP A 18 13.99 -14.41 -1.32
C ASP A 18 14.81 -14.32 -0.02
N ALA A 19 14.27 -13.63 0.99
CA ALA A 19 14.77 -13.67 2.37
C ALA A 19 14.36 -14.99 3.02
N VAL A 20 15.25 -15.99 3.06
CA VAL A 20 14.94 -17.36 3.50
C VAL A 20 15.25 -17.61 4.97
N GLN A 21 16.29 -16.96 5.49
CA GLN A 21 16.73 -17.16 6.88
C GLN A 21 17.14 -15.84 7.52
N VAL A 22 16.73 -15.61 8.76
CA VAL A 22 17.26 -14.52 9.60
C VAL A 22 18.53 -15.01 10.27
N ARG A 23 19.64 -14.33 10.00
CA ARG A 23 20.98 -14.65 10.54
C ARG A 23 21.32 -13.86 11.78
N GLU A 24 20.94 -12.62 11.81
CA GLU A 24 21.24 -11.72 12.92
C GLU A 24 19.99 -10.92 13.30
N VAL A 25 19.83 -10.73 14.59
CA VAL A 25 18.77 -9.88 15.17
C VAL A 25 19.44 -8.93 16.16
N LYS A 26 19.22 -7.63 15.97
CA LYS A 26 19.61 -6.59 16.94
C LYS A 26 18.36 -5.87 17.41
N VAL A 27 18.15 -5.80 18.69
CA VAL A 27 17.07 -5.03 19.31
C VAL A 27 17.64 -3.67 19.67
N GLU A 28 17.12 -2.64 19.03
CA GLU A 28 17.43 -1.23 19.30
C GLU A 28 16.29 -0.59 20.11
N ASN A 29 16.41 0.67 20.51
CA ASN A 29 15.43 1.28 21.41
C ASN A 29 14.01 1.37 20.81
N ASP A 30 13.90 1.68 19.51
CA ASP A 30 12.64 1.95 18.80
C ASP A 30 12.41 1.03 17.60
N ARG A 31 13.34 0.12 17.32
CA ARG A 31 13.28 -0.79 16.19
C ARG A 31 14.05 -2.09 16.40
N VAL A 32 13.73 -3.07 15.58
CA VAL A 32 14.46 -4.34 15.51
C VAL A 32 15.10 -4.45 14.14
N TYR A 33 16.42 -4.64 14.13
CA TYR A 33 17.17 -4.92 12.92
C TYR A 33 17.26 -6.42 12.68
N LEU A 34 17.05 -6.83 11.42
CA LEU A 34 17.18 -8.21 10.94
C LEU A 34 18.14 -8.25 9.75
N TYR A 35 19.10 -9.14 9.81
CA TYR A 35 19.95 -9.48 8.69
C TYR A 35 19.51 -10.82 8.12
N THR A 36 19.11 -10.83 6.84
CA THR A 36 18.53 -12.02 6.21
C THR A 36 19.35 -12.50 5.02
N VAL A 37 19.32 -13.77 4.78
CA VAL A 37 20.06 -14.45 3.69
C VAL A 37 19.13 -15.30 2.83
N PRO A 38 19.48 -15.53 1.54
CA PRO A 38 18.61 -16.18 0.57
C PRO A 38 18.58 -17.69 0.62
N TYR A 39 19.35 -18.31 1.50
CA TYR A 39 19.43 -19.78 1.59
C TYR A 39 19.69 -20.22 3.03
N HIS A 40 19.35 -21.47 3.31
CA HIS A 40 19.71 -22.12 4.57
C HIS A 40 21.21 -22.34 4.59
N ALA A 41 21.95 -21.34 5.02
CA ALA A 41 23.39 -21.38 4.91
C ALA A 41 24.04 -21.96 6.16
N ASP A 42 24.85 -22.89 5.96
CA ASP A 42 26.05 -23.09 6.73
C ASP A 42 27.17 -22.15 6.20
N ILE A 43 28.38 -22.29 6.66
CA ILE A 43 29.51 -21.36 6.56
C ILE A 43 29.90 -20.87 5.14
N ARG A 44 29.32 -21.39 4.07
CA ARG A 44 29.73 -21.14 2.68
C ARG A 44 28.96 -20.07 1.93
N ALA A 45 28.14 -19.31 2.62
CA ALA A 45 27.28 -18.30 2.02
C ALA A 45 28.04 -17.02 1.64
N MET A 46 28.96 -17.10 0.73
CA MET A 46 29.69 -15.96 0.16
C MET A 46 29.10 -15.47 -1.17
N GLY A 47 27.83 -15.59 -1.37
CA GLY A 47 27.25 -15.16 -2.64
C GLY A 47 25.75 -15.01 -2.58
N GLY A 48 25.26 -13.95 -3.20
CA GLY A 48 23.86 -13.62 -3.33
C GLY A 48 23.46 -12.35 -2.60
N PRO A 49 22.38 -11.73 -3.00
CA PRO A 49 21.87 -10.54 -2.37
C PRO A 49 21.41 -10.83 -0.94
N LEU A 50 21.68 -9.88 -0.07
CA LEU A 50 21.31 -9.89 1.33
C LEU A 50 20.19 -8.86 1.52
N LEU A 51 19.27 -9.14 2.43
CA LEU A 51 18.23 -8.19 2.76
C LEU A 51 18.39 -7.76 4.22
N GLU A 52 18.57 -6.47 4.43
CA GLU A 52 18.54 -5.85 5.73
C GLU A 52 17.14 -5.31 6.00
N MET A 53 16.57 -5.62 7.15
CA MET A 53 15.23 -5.17 7.49
C MET A 53 15.21 -4.46 8.81
N TYR A 54 14.39 -3.43 8.91
CA TYR A 54 14.08 -2.72 10.14
C TYR A 54 12.60 -2.85 10.44
N ILE A 55 12.28 -3.30 11.64
CA ILE A 55 10.91 -3.41 12.12
C ILE A 55 10.70 -2.34 13.18
N SER A 56 9.72 -1.47 12.99
CA SER A 56 9.37 -0.38 13.89
C SER A 56 7.86 -0.22 14.02
N SER A 57 7.42 0.71 14.85
CA SER A 57 6.00 1.05 15.01
C SER A 57 5.81 2.56 15.02
N PRO A 58 5.27 3.15 13.94
CA PRO A 58 5.02 4.58 13.89
C PRO A 58 3.84 5.03 14.75
N GLN A 59 2.86 4.14 14.99
CA GLN A 59 1.70 4.37 15.84
C GLN A 59 1.31 3.04 16.51
N PRO A 60 0.60 3.04 17.65
CA PRO A 60 0.05 1.83 18.22
C PRO A 60 -0.80 1.06 17.18
N ASP A 61 -0.75 -0.26 17.24
CA ASP A 61 -1.45 -1.16 16.31
C ASP A 61 -0.96 -1.15 14.86
N ILE A 62 0.19 -0.50 14.59
CA ILE A 62 0.84 -0.47 13.27
C ILE A 62 2.26 -1.02 13.37
N ILE A 63 2.58 -2.00 12.56
CA ILE A 63 3.94 -2.55 12.43
C ILE A 63 4.48 -2.19 11.05
N ARG A 64 5.59 -1.44 11.03
CA ARG A 64 6.34 -1.06 9.83
C ARG A 64 7.48 -2.03 9.58
N THR A 65 7.65 -2.39 8.33
CA THR A 65 8.78 -3.17 7.84
C THR A 65 9.46 -2.40 6.71
N GLU A 66 10.72 -2.03 6.91
CA GLU A 66 11.58 -1.46 5.87
C GLU A 66 12.58 -2.53 5.47
N ALA A 67 12.61 -2.93 4.21
CA ALA A 67 13.54 -3.92 3.68
C ALA A 67 14.43 -3.28 2.62
N TYR A 68 15.73 -3.52 2.72
CA TYR A 68 16.76 -2.98 1.84
C TYR A 68 17.59 -4.11 1.24
N HIS A 69 17.73 -4.10 -0.07
CA HIS A 69 18.74 -4.90 -0.76
C HIS A 69 20.07 -4.15 -0.84
N PHE A 70 20.00 -2.85 -1.12
CA PHE A 70 21.18 -1.99 -1.16
C PHE A 70 20.85 -0.56 -0.71
N MET A 71 21.33 -0.20 0.48
CA MET A 71 21.05 1.13 1.07
C MET A 71 21.73 2.28 0.35
N GLY A 72 22.85 2.04 -0.33
CA GLY A 72 23.62 3.07 -1.03
C GLY A 72 22.95 3.61 -2.30
N SER A 73 21.90 2.97 -2.79
CA SER A 73 21.15 3.39 -3.97
C SER A 73 20.00 4.37 -3.67
N ASN A 74 19.92 4.89 -2.46
CA ASN A 74 18.83 5.78 -2.04
C ASN A 74 18.75 7.02 -2.94
N GLN A 75 17.83 7.00 -3.87
CA GLN A 75 17.40 8.21 -4.57
C GLN A 75 16.63 9.10 -3.60
N LYS A 76 16.88 10.41 -3.66
CA LYS A 76 16.08 11.40 -2.94
C LYS A 76 14.70 11.48 -3.64
N MET A 77 13.79 10.66 -3.22
CA MET A 77 12.40 10.70 -3.67
C MET A 77 11.58 11.57 -2.72
N PRO A 78 10.48 12.17 -3.18
CA PRO A 78 9.46 12.68 -2.28
C PRO A 78 9.07 11.61 -1.27
N ALA A 79 8.65 12.01 -0.09
CA ALA A 79 8.16 11.10 0.94
C ALA A 79 6.76 11.53 1.38
N PHE A 80 5.92 10.57 1.76
CA PHE A 80 4.69 10.89 2.45
C PHE A 80 5.01 11.43 3.83
N GLU A 81 4.36 12.51 4.22
CA GLU A 81 4.42 13.01 5.58
C GLU A 81 3.52 12.13 6.47
N LEU A 82 4.15 11.37 7.36
CA LEU A 82 3.46 10.47 8.27
C LEU A 82 3.60 10.97 9.71
N ASN A 83 2.54 10.83 10.49
CA ASN A 83 2.57 11.09 11.92
C ASN A 83 3.23 9.90 12.64
N ASP A 84 4.56 9.94 12.73
CA ASP A 84 5.35 8.90 13.37
C ASP A 84 5.62 9.25 14.84
N ALA A 85 4.96 8.53 15.74
CA ALA A 85 5.10 8.69 17.19
C ALA A 85 6.29 7.89 17.77
N HIS A 86 7.02 7.13 16.95
CA HIS A 86 8.13 6.28 17.37
C HIS A 86 7.79 5.42 18.60
N CYS A 87 6.73 4.63 18.48
CA CYS A 87 6.23 3.81 19.58
C CYS A 87 7.27 2.80 20.05
N ALA A 88 7.42 2.69 21.37
CA ALA A 88 8.26 1.65 21.97
C ALA A 88 7.71 0.25 21.62
N LEU A 89 8.60 -0.69 21.34
CA LEU A 89 8.28 -2.07 21.01
C LEU A 89 8.50 -2.96 22.23
N GLU A 90 7.57 -3.89 22.46
CA GLU A 90 7.81 -5.03 23.34
C GLU A 90 8.43 -6.14 22.48
N VAL A 91 9.67 -6.54 22.80
CA VAL A 91 10.42 -7.51 21.99
C VAL A 91 10.82 -8.71 22.82
N GLU A 92 10.48 -9.90 22.33
CA GLU A 92 10.98 -11.17 22.83
C GLU A 92 11.80 -11.85 21.74
N ASN A 93 13.05 -12.12 21.99
CA ASN A 93 13.98 -12.75 21.04
C ASN A 93 14.43 -14.10 21.58
N THR A 94 13.91 -15.17 20.98
CA THR A 94 14.28 -16.57 21.31
C THR A 94 15.26 -17.14 20.29
N GLU A 95 15.66 -18.38 20.45
CA GLU A 95 16.51 -19.07 19.48
C GLU A 95 15.85 -19.20 18.09
N THR A 96 14.54 -19.43 18.04
CA THR A 96 13.81 -19.74 16.79
C THR A 96 12.92 -18.61 16.28
N THR A 97 12.54 -17.66 17.14
CA THR A 97 11.59 -16.61 16.81
C THR A 97 11.97 -15.26 17.39
N VAL A 98 11.45 -14.20 16.77
CA VAL A 98 11.39 -12.85 17.34
C VAL A 98 9.93 -12.44 17.40
N THR A 99 9.43 -12.11 18.57
CA THR A 99 8.08 -11.58 18.77
C THR A 99 8.16 -10.08 19.05
N ILE A 100 7.44 -9.28 18.29
CA ILE A 100 7.40 -7.81 18.39
C ILE A 100 5.96 -7.39 18.58
N LYS A 101 5.67 -6.56 19.60
CA LYS A 101 4.33 -6.04 19.87
C LYS A 101 4.33 -4.52 19.90
N SER A 102 3.28 -3.94 19.37
CA SER A 102 2.91 -2.54 19.51
C SER A 102 1.39 -2.43 19.65
N GLY A 103 0.93 -1.92 20.78
CA GLY A 103 -0.49 -1.95 21.13
C GLY A 103 -1.05 -3.39 21.14
N ASN A 104 -2.10 -3.63 20.39
CA ASN A 104 -2.72 -4.96 20.24
C ASN A 104 -2.17 -5.75 19.04
N THR A 105 -1.35 -5.12 18.20
CA THR A 105 -0.75 -5.79 17.05
C THR A 105 0.56 -6.47 17.44
N LYS A 106 0.71 -7.71 16.99
CA LYS A 106 1.85 -8.57 17.26
C LYS A 106 2.37 -9.14 15.94
N LEU A 107 3.68 -9.05 15.75
CA LEU A 107 4.40 -9.72 14.68
C LEU A 107 5.29 -10.81 15.29
N VAL A 108 5.12 -12.04 14.80
CA VAL A 108 6.02 -13.16 15.13
C VAL A 108 6.85 -13.48 13.90
N ILE A 109 8.16 -13.36 14.03
CA ILE A 109 9.11 -13.64 12.96
C ILE A 109 9.77 -14.98 13.26
N GLY A 110 9.57 -15.96 12.39
CA GLY A 110 10.35 -17.18 12.36
C GLY A 110 11.74 -16.89 11.81
N LYS A 111 12.80 -17.47 12.40
CA LYS A 111 14.16 -17.20 11.95
C LYS A 111 14.61 -18.17 10.85
N ASN A 112 14.21 -19.43 10.91
CA ASN A 112 14.58 -20.46 9.95
C ASN A 112 13.50 -21.54 9.85
N PRO A 113 12.69 -21.55 8.78
CA PRO A 113 12.65 -20.58 7.68
C PRO A 113 12.18 -19.20 8.14
N CYS A 114 12.60 -18.15 7.42
CA CYS A 114 12.13 -16.80 7.64
C CYS A 114 10.63 -16.70 7.35
N SER A 115 9.86 -16.18 8.29
CA SER A 115 8.42 -15.98 8.13
C SER A 115 7.95 -14.82 9.01
N PHE A 116 6.84 -14.18 8.62
CA PHE A 116 6.24 -13.07 9.33
C PHE A 116 4.76 -13.39 9.55
N ASP A 117 4.36 -13.58 10.80
CA ASP A 117 2.98 -13.85 11.19
C ASP A 117 2.42 -12.66 11.95
N TYR A 118 1.43 -11.97 11.37
CA TYR A 118 0.79 -10.80 11.94
C TYR A 118 -0.49 -11.18 12.68
N TYR A 119 -0.64 -10.64 13.88
CA TYR A 119 -1.80 -10.86 14.75
C TYR A 119 -2.33 -9.53 15.25
N TYR A 120 -3.63 -9.46 15.47
CA TYR A 120 -4.27 -8.41 16.26
C TYR A 120 -4.96 -9.07 17.46
N LYS A 121 -4.54 -8.69 18.67
CA LYS A 121 -4.86 -9.48 19.88
C LYS A 121 -4.36 -10.93 19.63
N ASP A 122 -5.21 -11.92 19.74
CA ASP A 122 -4.82 -13.32 19.47
C ASP A 122 -5.27 -13.85 18.10
N LYS A 123 -5.93 -12.99 17.29
CA LYS A 123 -6.40 -13.37 15.97
C LYS A 123 -5.31 -13.15 14.92
N LYS A 124 -4.95 -14.20 14.20
CA LYS A 124 -4.06 -14.08 13.04
C LYS A 124 -4.73 -13.26 11.93
N LEU A 125 -4.03 -12.23 11.44
CA LEU A 125 -4.48 -11.34 10.37
C LEU A 125 -4.02 -11.87 9.01
N THR A 126 -2.71 -11.99 8.83
CA THR A 126 -2.06 -12.39 7.59
C THR A 126 -0.66 -12.92 7.89
N SER A 127 0.07 -13.34 6.87
CA SER A 127 1.45 -13.77 7.00
C SER A 127 2.25 -13.56 5.71
N ILE A 128 3.57 -13.42 5.87
CA ILE A 128 4.56 -13.58 4.81
C ILE A 128 5.36 -14.84 5.16
N GLY A 129 5.48 -15.79 4.24
CA GLY A 129 6.20 -17.02 4.49
C GLY A 129 5.41 -18.26 4.12
N ASN A 130 5.95 -19.38 4.50
CA ASN A 130 5.73 -20.72 4.02
C ASN A 130 4.31 -21.25 4.21
N ARG A 131 3.41 -21.01 3.27
CA ARG A 131 2.14 -21.77 3.26
C ARG A 131 1.98 -22.69 2.04
N PHE A 132 2.58 -22.45 0.93
CA PHE A 132 2.61 -23.22 -0.31
C PHE A 132 3.69 -22.61 -1.24
N GLY A 133 4.97 -22.86 -0.93
CA GLY A 133 6.05 -22.23 -1.65
C GLY A 133 6.21 -20.74 -1.29
N ASN A 134 7.36 -20.31 -1.28
CA ASN A 134 7.97 -19.10 -0.76
C ASN A 134 7.19 -17.79 -1.04
N ALA A 135 6.22 -17.46 -0.19
CA ALA A 135 5.70 -16.09 -0.09
C ALA A 135 6.69 -15.31 0.75
N MET A 136 7.51 -14.46 0.15
CA MET A 136 8.65 -13.88 0.83
C MET A 136 8.75 -12.39 0.54
N ILE A 137 9.58 -11.72 1.32
CA ILE A 137 10.18 -10.45 0.95
C ILE A 137 11.37 -10.79 0.05
N SER A 138 11.46 -10.15 -1.10
CA SER A 138 12.42 -10.51 -2.15
C SER A 138 12.99 -9.30 -2.84
N THR A 139 14.22 -9.41 -3.33
CA THR A 139 14.74 -8.59 -4.41
C THR A 139 14.59 -9.32 -5.74
N ILE A 140 14.22 -8.57 -6.78
CA ILE A 140 13.98 -9.13 -8.12
C ILE A 140 14.76 -8.31 -9.12
N SER A 141 15.56 -8.98 -9.92
CA SER A 141 16.24 -8.37 -11.06
C SER A 141 15.51 -8.74 -12.34
N THR A 142 15.27 -7.76 -13.18
CA THR A 142 14.64 -7.88 -14.50
C THR A 142 15.49 -7.18 -15.56
N PRO A 143 15.25 -7.40 -16.86
CA PRO A 143 15.91 -6.63 -17.91
C PRO A 143 15.66 -5.10 -17.80
N ASP A 144 14.55 -4.68 -17.20
CA ASP A 144 14.13 -3.29 -17.08
C ASP A 144 14.59 -2.62 -15.77
N GLY A 145 15.21 -3.38 -14.86
CA GLY A 145 15.69 -2.88 -13.57
C GLY A 145 15.41 -3.80 -12.40
N ASN A 146 15.75 -3.31 -11.21
CA ASN A 146 15.55 -4.06 -9.97
C ASN A 146 14.25 -3.62 -9.28
N TYR A 147 13.65 -4.55 -8.56
CA TYR A 147 12.43 -4.35 -7.78
C TYR A 147 12.56 -4.99 -6.41
N MET A 148 11.92 -4.39 -5.43
CA MET A 148 11.64 -5.03 -4.16
C MET A 148 10.18 -5.47 -4.12
N ARG A 149 9.93 -6.66 -3.56
CA ARG A 149 8.60 -7.27 -3.51
C ARG A 149 8.31 -7.86 -2.13
N ALA A 150 7.05 -7.79 -1.70
CA ALA A 150 6.51 -8.63 -0.65
C ALA A 150 5.23 -9.35 -1.11
N GLN A 151 5.01 -10.53 -0.55
CA GLN A 151 3.84 -11.36 -0.82
C GLN A 151 3.13 -11.71 0.49
N MET A 152 1.91 -11.24 0.67
CA MET A 152 1.10 -11.50 1.86
C MET A 152 0.04 -12.54 1.56
N ASN A 153 -0.04 -13.55 2.41
CA ASN A 153 -1.02 -14.62 2.26
C ASN A 153 -2.43 -14.13 2.57
N LEU A 154 -3.38 -14.53 1.75
CA LEU A 154 -4.82 -14.36 1.99
C LEU A 154 -5.43 -15.67 2.48
N ASP A 155 -6.42 -15.55 3.36
CA ASP A 155 -7.19 -16.70 3.83
C ASP A 155 -8.41 -16.97 2.92
N ILE A 156 -9.04 -18.12 3.12
CA ILE A 156 -10.25 -18.50 2.36
C ILE A 156 -11.37 -17.48 2.60
N GLY A 157 -11.95 -16.98 1.51
CA GLY A 157 -13.03 -15.99 1.57
C GLY A 157 -12.56 -14.57 1.91
N GLU A 158 -11.26 -14.34 2.03
CA GLU A 158 -10.73 -13.01 2.27
C GLU A 158 -10.84 -12.13 1.02
N LYS A 159 -11.34 -10.91 1.23
CA LYS A 159 -11.57 -9.92 0.18
C LYS A 159 -10.76 -8.67 0.45
N VAL A 160 -10.20 -8.13 -0.62
CA VAL A 160 -9.34 -6.95 -0.62
C VAL A 160 -10.09 -5.77 -1.26
N TYR A 161 -9.98 -4.60 -0.62
CA TYR A 161 -10.59 -3.34 -1.02
C TYR A 161 -9.57 -2.21 -0.96
N GLY A 162 -9.89 -1.04 -1.53
CA GLY A 162 -9.06 0.16 -1.44
C GLY A 162 -8.26 0.45 -2.71
N LEU A 163 -7.02 0.92 -2.55
CA LEU A 163 -6.11 1.35 -3.62
C LEU A 163 -6.55 2.63 -4.36
N GLY A 164 -7.32 3.48 -3.67
CA GLY A 164 -7.81 4.75 -4.21
C GLY A 164 -9.13 4.63 -4.96
N GLU A 165 -9.47 5.70 -5.68
CA GLU A 165 -10.70 5.77 -6.47
C GLU A 165 -10.44 5.22 -7.87
N ARG A 166 -11.17 4.14 -8.24
CA ARG A 166 -10.97 3.42 -9.50
C ARG A 166 -12.30 2.97 -10.08
N PHE A 167 -12.39 2.94 -11.42
CA PHE A 167 -13.56 2.45 -12.15
C PHE A 167 -13.64 0.92 -12.20
N THR A 168 -12.58 0.22 -11.84
CA THR A 168 -12.56 -1.25 -11.77
C THR A 168 -13.41 -1.76 -10.60
N PRO A 169 -13.78 -3.06 -10.56
CA PRO A 169 -14.60 -3.62 -9.50
C PRO A 169 -14.10 -3.27 -8.09
N TYR A 170 -15.05 -3.04 -7.18
CA TYR A 170 -14.78 -2.63 -5.79
C TYR A 170 -13.95 -3.68 -5.03
N VAL A 171 -14.29 -4.96 -5.17
CA VAL A 171 -13.46 -6.07 -4.68
C VAL A 171 -12.28 -6.25 -5.62
N LYS A 172 -11.08 -6.18 -5.09
CA LYS A 172 -9.85 -6.18 -5.88
C LYS A 172 -9.28 -7.57 -6.20
N ASN A 173 -9.82 -8.62 -5.58
CA ASN A 173 -9.37 -10.00 -5.86
C ASN A 173 -9.46 -10.33 -7.36
N GLY A 174 -8.38 -10.85 -7.94
CA GLY A 174 -8.24 -11.14 -9.36
C GLY A 174 -7.74 -9.97 -10.22
N GLN A 175 -7.44 -8.82 -9.61
CA GLN A 175 -6.98 -7.62 -10.34
C GLN A 175 -5.48 -7.40 -10.19
N THR A 176 -4.88 -6.87 -11.25
CA THR A 176 -3.61 -6.14 -11.21
C THR A 176 -3.94 -4.66 -11.07
N VAL A 177 -3.32 -3.97 -10.12
CA VAL A 177 -3.55 -2.54 -9.88
C VAL A 177 -2.20 -1.85 -9.75
N GLU A 178 -2.00 -0.77 -10.48
CA GLU A 178 -0.84 0.09 -10.36
C GLU A 178 -1.26 1.43 -9.73
N THR A 179 -0.58 1.82 -8.64
CA THR A 179 -0.87 3.07 -7.94
C THR A 179 0.04 4.17 -8.48
N TRP A 180 -0.29 4.65 -9.65
CA TRP A 180 0.31 5.81 -10.28
C TRP A 180 -0.80 6.76 -10.72
N ASN A 181 -0.67 8.06 -10.40
CA ASN A 181 -1.68 9.04 -10.76
C ASN A 181 -1.53 9.43 -12.22
N GLU A 182 -2.51 9.03 -13.02
CA GLU A 182 -2.56 9.31 -14.45
C GLU A 182 -4.02 9.49 -14.88
N ASP A 183 -4.27 10.44 -15.77
CA ASP A 183 -5.61 10.67 -16.31
C ASP A 183 -5.87 9.71 -17.47
N GLY A 184 -6.66 8.69 -17.21
CA GLY A 184 -7.13 7.72 -18.21
C GLY A 184 -8.59 7.95 -18.65
N GLY A 185 -9.20 9.07 -18.28
CA GLY A 185 -10.61 9.30 -18.45
C GLY A 185 -11.47 8.39 -17.57
N THR A 186 -12.64 8.00 -18.03
CA THR A 186 -13.56 7.09 -17.34
C THR A 186 -13.53 5.69 -17.95
N CYS A 187 -13.92 4.67 -17.16
CA CYS A 187 -14.06 3.29 -17.63
C CYS A 187 -12.74 2.58 -17.98
N THR A 188 -11.61 3.03 -17.46
CA THR A 188 -10.31 2.38 -17.58
C THR A 188 -9.74 1.99 -16.21
N GLU A 189 -8.65 1.23 -16.21
CA GLU A 189 -7.89 0.89 -14.98
C GLU A 189 -7.03 2.06 -14.48
N ILE A 190 -6.75 3.04 -15.32
CA ILE A 190 -5.97 4.24 -14.99
C ILE A 190 -6.77 5.14 -14.06
N SER A 191 -6.11 5.74 -13.08
CA SER A 191 -6.74 6.60 -12.08
C SER A 191 -5.81 7.73 -11.68
N TYR A 192 -6.36 8.91 -11.48
CA TYR A 192 -5.63 10.07 -10.94
C TYR A 192 -5.81 10.27 -9.42
N LYS A 193 -6.41 9.29 -8.73
CA LYS A 193 -6.50 9.28 -7.27
C LYS A 193 -6.12 7.91 -6.72
N SER A 194 -4.85 7.61 -6.82
CA SER A 194 -4.25 6.38 -6.29
C SER A 194 -3.86 6.56 -4.82
N ILE A 195 -4.13 5.55 -4.00
CA ILE A 195 -3.71 5.48 -2.60
C ILE A 195 -3.08 4.10 -2.39
N PRO A 196 -1.79 3.99 -2.03
CA PRO A 196 -1.10 2.71 -1.91
C PRO A 196 -1.46 1.99 -0.59
N PHE A 197 -2.75 1.97 -0.27
CA PHE A 197 -3.32 1.32 0.91
C PHE A 197 -4.48 0.42 0.52
N TYR A 198 -4.41 -0.84 0.93
CA TYR A 198 -5.54 -1.75 0.85
C TYR A 198 -6.02 -2.19 2.23
N ILE A 199 -7.27 -2.58 2.33
CA ILE A 199 -7.90 -3.09 3.53
C ILE A 199 -8.62 -4.39 3.22
N THR A 200 -8.72 -5.29 4.21
CA THR A 200 -9.40 -6.58 4.04
C THR A 200 -10.56 -6.77 5.01
N ASN A 201 -11.48 -7.68 4.67
CA ASN A 201 -12.57 -8.09 5.58
C ASN A 201 -12.07 -8.91 6.79
N ARG A 202 -10.75 -9.07 6.95
CA ARG A 202 -10.12 -9.70 8.13
C ARG A 202 -9.70 -8.66 9.18
N ASN A 203 -10.04 -7.38 8.97
CA ASN A 203 -9.75 -6.26 9.85
C ASN A 203 -8.24 -5.94 9.95
N TYR A 204 -7.59 -5.92 8.83
CA TYR A 204 -6.27 -5.31 8.70
C TYR A 204 -6.17 -4.57 7.37
N GLY A 205 -5.24 -3.65 7.30
CA GLY A 205 -4.84 -2.97 6.07
C GLY A 205 -3.32 -2.98 5.90
N VAL A 206 -2.88 -2.70 4.69
CA VAL A 206 -1.46 -2.56 4.38
C VAL A 206 -1.25 -1.29 3.58
N LEU A 207 -0.38 -0.43 4.10
CA LEU A 207 0.14 0.74 3.41
C LEU A 207 1.51 0.39 2.84
N VAL A 208 1.72 0.59 1.55
CA VAL A 208 3.05 0.61 0.95
C VAL A 208 3.52 2.06 0.90
N ASN A 209 4.53 2.39 1.68
CA ASN A 209 5.01 3.75 1.87
C ASN A 209 6.00 4.14 0.76
N ASP A 210 5.50 4.20 -0.45
CA ASP A 210 6.26 4.59 -1.63
C ASP A 210 5.45 5.59 -2.46
N PRO A 211 5.98 6.79 -2.75
CA PRO A 211 5.31 7.80 -3.57
C PRO A 211 5.42 7.53 -5.07
N GLY A 212 6.27 6.60 -5.46
CA GLY A 212 6.41 6.13 -6.84
C GLY A 212 5.35 5.10 -7.23
N PRO A 213 5.49 4.49 -8.41
CA PRO A 213 4.57 3.47 -8.86
C PRO A 213 4.69 2.20 -8.00
N VAL A 214 3.59 1.79 -7.39
CA VAL A 214 3.47 0.51 -6.68
C VAL A 214 2.56 -0.40 -7.46
N SER A 215 3.05 -1.56 -7.84
CA SER A 215 2.27 -2.55 -8.55
C SER A 215 1.73 -3.63 -7.62
N TYR A 216 0.42 -3.85 -7.65
CA TYR A 216 -0.27 -4.86 -6.86
C TYR A 216 -0.81 -5.97 -7.74
N GLU A 217 -0.48 -7.21 -7.39
CA GLU A 217 -1.09 -8.42 -7.93
C GLU A 217 -1.97 -9.03 -6.82
N ILE A 218 -3.29 -8.84 -6.94
CA ILE A 218 -4.24 -9.25 -5.92
C ILE A 218 -4.93 -10.52 -6.40
N CYS A 219 -4.45 -11.68 -5.97
CA CYS A 219 -4.90 -12.99 -6.49
C CYS A 219 -4.74 -13.14 -8.03
N SER A 220 -3.91 -12.33 -8.67
CA SER A 220 -3.77 -12.27 -10.13
C SER A 220 -2.51 -12.97 -10.64
N GLU A 221 -1.43 -13.00 -9.86
CA GLU A 221 -0.25 -13.83 -10.13
C GLU A 221 -0.34 -15.15 -9.33
N HIS A 222 -0.56 -15.05 -8.03
CA HIS A 222 -0.83 -16.18 -7.15
C HIS A 222 -2.19 -16.00 -6.48
N VAL A 223 -3.11 -16.93 -6.70
CA VAL A 223 -4.52 -16.81 -6.26
C VAL A 223 -4.72 -16.72 -4.74
N THR A 224 -3.72 -17.06 -3.95
CA THR A 224 -3.76 -17.06 -2.47
C THR A 224 -3.05 -15.88 -1.83
N ARG A 225 -2.67 -14.85 -2.62
CA ARG A 225 -1.79 -13.78 -2.13
C ARG A 225 -2.18 -12.40 -2.66
N VAL A 226 -1.84 -11.39 -1.88
CA VAL A 226 -1.56 -10.05 -2.39
C VAL A 226 -0.05 -9.91 -2.53
N GLN A 227 0.42 -9.63 -3.72
CA GLN A 227 1.80 -9.26 -3.98
C GLN A 227 1.85 -7.76 -4.24
N PHE A 228 2.82 -7.08 -3.69
CA PHE A 228 3.14 -5.71 -4.07
C PHE A 228 4.62 -5.56 -4.33
N SER A 229 4.95 -4.73 -5.30
CA SER A 229 6.33 -4.49 -5.73
C SER A 229 6.55 -3.02 -6.05
N VAL A 230 7.76 -2.55 -5.76
CA VAL A 230 8.24 -1.20 -6.03
C VAL A 230 9.54 -1.26 -6.82
N PRO A 231 9.79 -0.34 -7.74
CA PRO A 231 11.09 -0.22 -8.40
C PRO A 231 12.19 0.16 -7.39
N GLY A 232 13.40 -0.35 -7.62
CA GLY A 232 14.58 0.00 -6.81
C GLY A 232 14.94 -1.04 -5.76
N GLU A 233 15.61 -0.58 -4.70
CA GLU A 233 16.34 -1.43 -3.74
C GLU A 233 15.79 -1.31 -2.31
N LYS A 234 14.68 -0.60 -2.12
CA LYS A 234 13.99 -0.41 -0.84
C LYS A 234 12.52 -0.78 -0.98
N LEU A 235 11.99 -1.47 0.02
CA LEU A 235 10.55 -1.66 0.22
C LEU A 235 10.19 -1.24 1.63
N ASP A 236 9.19 -0.39 1.75
CA ASP A 236 8.69 0.13 3.02
C ASP A 236 7.18 -0.09 3.07
N PHE A 237 6.70 -0.88 4.02
CA PHE A 237 5.27 -1.13 4.17
C PHE A 237 4.86 -1.26 5.64
N MET A 238 3.59 -1.03 5.89
CA MET A 238 3.02 -1.06 7.24
C MET A 238 1.77 -1.91 7.27
N VAL A 239 1.70 -2.81 8.24
CA VAL A 239 0.50 -3.59 8.54
C VAL A 239 -0.24 -2.89 9.66
N VAL A 240 -1.49 -2.53 9.40
CA VAL A 240 -2.39 -1.81 10.31
C VAL A 240 -3.45 -2.77 10.79
N GLY A 241 -3.46 -3.09 12.08
CA GLY A 241 -4.48 -3.94 12.71
C GLY A 241 -5.65 -3.14 13.27
N GLY A 242 -6.78 -3.82 13.54
CA GLY A 242 -7.93 -3.22 14.20
C GLY A 242 -9.02 -4.22 14.55
N ASP A 243 -9.95 -3.81 15.43
CA ASP A 243 -11.11 -4.62 15.80
C ASP A 243 -12.18 -4.72 14.68
N SER A 244 -12.17 -3.73 13.79
CA SER A 244 -13.07 -3.63 12.65
C SER A 244 -12.39 -2.88 11.50
N MET A 245 -12.93 -2.97 10.28
CA MET A 245 -12.44 -2.18 9.15
C MET A 245 -12.49 -0.67 9.44
N LYS A 246 -13.48 -0.17 10.20
CA LYS A 246 -13.54 1.23 10.63
C LYS A 246 -12.38 1.60 11.53
N ASN A 247 -12.04 0.75 12.49
CA ASN A 247 -10.93 0.97 13.41
C ASN A 247 -9.58 0.90 12.66
N VAL A 248 -9.44 -0.01 11.69
CA VAL A 248 -8.26 -0.03 10.80
C VAL A 248 -8.11 1.28 10.03
N LEU A 249 -9.21 1.84 9.49
CA LEU A 249 -9.19 3.14 8.81
C LEU A 249 -8.88 4.29 9.79
N GLU A 250 -9.35 4.21 11.01
CA GLU A 250 -9.03 5.19 12.06
C GLU A 250 -7.53 5.17 12.39
N ASN A 251 -6.96 3.99 12.59
CA ASN A 251 -5.52 3.83 12.83
C ASN A 251 -4.69 4.31 11.62
N TYR A 252 -5.11 3.93 10.40
CA TYR A 252 -4.47 4.40 9.18
C TYR A 252 -4.51 5.94 9.06
N THR A 253 -5.68 6.56 9.28
CA THR A 253 -5.79 8.04 9.19
C THR A 253 -5.15 8.76 10.36
N THR A 254 -4.90 8.11 11.49
CA THR A 254 -4.06 8.66 12.56
C THR A 254 -2.62 8.77 12.12
N LEU A 255 -2.14 7.79 11.32
CA LEU A 255 -0.80 7.81 10.74
C LEU A 255 -0.69 8.79 9.56
N SER A 256 -1.61 8.73 8.60
CA SER A 256 -1.51 9.46 7.32
C SER A 256 -2.14 10.85 7.33
N GLY A 257 -2.76 11.24 8.42
CA GLY A 257 -3.56 12.45 8.54
C GLY A 257 -5.06 12.21 8.33
N LYS A 258 -5.86 12.89 9.11
CA LYS A 258 -7.32 12.86 8.99
C LYS A 258 -7.78 13.85 7.94
N PRO A 259 -8.83 13.54 7.16
CA PRO A 259 -9.42 14.48 6.22
C PRO A 259 -9.99 15.70 6.97
N ALA A 260 -9.92 16.87 6.34
CA ALA A 260 -10.60 18.05 6.84
C ALA A 260 -12.12 17.82 6.86
N LEU A 261 -12.80 18.39 7.84
CA LEU A 261 -14.25 18.46 7.85
C LEU A 261 -14.70 19.72 7.08
N PRO A 262 -15.17 19.59 5.83
CA PRO A 262 -15.57 20.74 5.05
C PRO A 262 -16.94 21.27 5.52
N PRO A 263 -17.33 22.52 5.13
CA PRO A 263 -18.64 23.06 5.42
C PRO A 263 -19.77 22.18 4.87
N ALA A 264 -20.92 22.19 5.56
CA ALA A 264 -22.04 21.30 5.21
C ALA A 264 -22.56 21.47 3.77
N TRP A 265 -22.49 22.67 3.20
CA TRP A 265 -22.92 22.93 1.82
C TRP A 265 -22.12 22.17 0.77
N THR A 266 -20.87 21.80 1.05
CA THR A 266 -20.03 21.02 0.13
C THR A 266 -20.53 19.59 -0.08
N PHE A 267 -21.38 19.08 0.81
CA PHE A 267 -22.07 17.78 0.66
C PHE A 267 -23.40 17.91 -0.10
N GLY A 268 -23.74 19.09 -0.58
CA GLY A 268 -24.91 19.34 -1.39
C GLY A 268 -24.72 19.00 -2.86
N LEU A 269 -25.71 19.39 -3.67
CA LEU A 269 -25.65 19.16 -5.10
C LEU A 269 -24.67 20.12 -5.78
N TRP A 270 -23.74 19.55 -6.52
CA TRP A 270 -22.83 20.25 -7.42
C TRP A 270 -23.33 20.06 -8.86
N LEU A 271 -23.49 21.13 -9.61
CA LEU A 271 -23.91 21.13 -10.99
C LEU A 271 -22.78 21.69 -11.86
N THR A 272 -22.52 21.02 -12.95
CA THR A 272 -21.68 21.52 -14.03
C THR A 272 -22.31 21.21 -15.38
N SER A 273 -22.09 22.02 -16.37
CA SER A 273 -22.39 21.71 -17.77
C SER A 273 -21.19 21.10 -18.50
N SER A 274 -20.06 20.95 -17.79
CA SER A 274 -18.78 20.57 -18.37
C SER A 274 -18.45 21.46 -19.58
N PHE A 275 -18.02 20.92 -20.70
CA PHE A 275 -17.79 21.71 -21.94
C PHE A 275 -18.96 21.65 -22.93
N THR A 276 -20.17 21.28 -22.49
CA THR A 276 -21.33 21.14 -23.38
C THR A 276 -22.04 22.48 -23.64
N THR A 277 -21.78 23.49 -22.82
CA THR A 277 -22.35 24.83 -22.98
C THR A 277 -21.31 25.91 -22.72
N LYS A 278 -21.65 27.17 -23.07
CA LYS A 278 -20.84 28.33 -22.71
C LYS A 278 -20.93 28.61 -21.21
N TYR A 279 -19.86 29.12 -20.64
CA TYR A 279 -19.80 29.57 -19.25
C TYR A 279 -19.95 31.10 -19.15
N ASP A 280 -20.78 31.72 -20.01
CA ASP A 280 -21.19 33.12 -19.84
C ASP A 280 -22.24 33.24 -18.73
N GLU A 281 -22.35 34.44 -18.18
CA GLU A 281 -23.24 34.72 -17.04
C GLU A 281 -24.71 34.36 -17.33
N GLU A 282 -25.20 34.66 -18.52
CA GLU A 282 -26.59 34.40 -18.92
C GLU A 282 -26.89 32.91 -18.89
N THR A 283 -26.01 32.09 -19.50
CA THR A 283 -26.17 30.65 -19.54
C THR A 283 -26.10 30.02 -18.16
N VAL A 284 -25.11 30.39 -17.36
CA VAL A 284 -24.94 29.86 -15.99
C VAL A 284 -26.09 30.23 -15.10
N MET A 285 -26.53 31.51 -15.13
CA MET A 285 -27.70 31.98 -14.37
C MET A 285 -28.98 31.32 -14.85
N GLY A 286 -29.10 30.98 -16.12
CA GLY A 286 -30.21 30.18 -16.66
C GLY A 286 -30.32 28.81 -15.96
N PHE A 287 -29.23 28.11 -15.77
CA PHE A 287 -29.21 26.83 -15.02
C PHE A 287 -29.55 27.05 -13.54
N VAL A 288 -28.91 28.02 -12.89
CA VAL A 288 -29.16 28.34 -11.46
C VAL A 288 -30.62 28.70 -11.21
N ASN A 289 -31.18 29.57 -12.03
CA ASN A 289 -32.60 29.99 -11.92
C ASN A 289 -33.54 28.83 -12.25
N GLY A 290 -33.23 28.04 -13.27
CA GLY A 290 -34.01 26.84 -13.64
C GLY A 290 -34.08 25.80 -12.51
N MET A 291 -33.00 25.61 -11.77
CA MET A 291 -32.98 24.74 -10.57
C MET A 291 -33.86 25.33 -9.47
N LYS A 292 -33.75 26.65 -9.21
CA LYS A 292 -34.55 27.36 -8.21
C LYS A 292 -36.06 27.30 -8.51
N GLU A 293 -36.47 27.55 -9.75
CA GLU A 293 -37.85 27.46 -10.19
C GLU A 293 -38.47 26.07 -10.02
N ARG A 294 -37.66 25.02 -10.16
CA ARG A 294 -38.08 23.64 -10.00
C ARG A 294 -37.95 23.11 -8.57
N HIS A 295 -37.60 24.01 -7.64
CA HIS A 295 -37.36 23.65 -6.23
C HIS A 295 -36.33 22.55 -6.05
N ILE A 296 -35.34 22.48 -6.94
CA ILE A 296 -34.21 21.54 -6.83
C ILE A 296 -33.09 22.26 -6.08
N PRO A 297 -32.67 21.77 -4.89
CA PRO A 297 -31.61 22.42 -4.13
C PRO A 297 -30.26 22.30 -4.88
N LEU A 298 -29.72 23.46 -5.26
CA LEU A 298 -28.40 23.59 -5.85
C LEU A 298 -27.50 24.32 -4.87
N HIS A 299 -26.33 23.76 -4.55
CA HIS A 299 -25.40 24.29 -3.59
C HIS A 299 -24.16 24.89 -4.23
N VAL A 300 -23.69 24.29 -5.32
CA VAL A 300 -22.49 24.72 -6.04
C VAL A 300 -22.72 24.60 -7.54
N PHE A 301 -22.33 25.64 -8.30
CA PHE A 301 -22.14 25.51 -9.73
C PHE A 301 -20.63 25.46 -10.01
N HIS A 302 -20.16 24.44 -10.70
CA HIS A 302 -18.76 24.18 -10.97
C HIS A 302 -18.44 24.41 -12.45
N PHE A 303 -17.40 25.22 -12.71
CA PHE A 303 -16.87 25.48 -14.04
C PHE A 303 -15.85 24.39 -14.41
N ASP A 304 -16.33 23.25 -14.85
CA ASP A 304 -15.50 22.10 -15.17
C ASP A 304 -14.88 22.24 -16.58
N CYS A 305 -13.69 21.67 -16.74
CA CYS A 305 -12.87 21.66 -17.96
C CYS A 305 -12.30 23.03 -18.39
N TYR A 306 -12.92 24.13 -18.03
CA TYR A 306 -12.44 25.47 -18.40
C TYR A 306 -11.65 26.17 -17.29
N CYS A 307 -11.77 25.72 -16.06
CA CYS A 307 -11.04 26.29 -14.94
C CYS A 307 -9.50 26.10 -15.05
N CYS A 308 -9.06 25.08 -15.77
CA CYS A 308 -7.63 24.74 -15.93
C CYS A 308 -7.07 24.97 -17.33
N LEU A 309 -7.91 25.20 -18.36
CA LEU A 309 -7.52 25.23 -19.75
C LEU A 309 -7.61 26.62 -20.43
N LEU A 310 -8.20 27.60 -19.76
CA LEU A 310 -8.31 28.94 -20.34
C LEU A 310 -7.23 29.86 -19.85
N TYR A 311 -6.36 30.24 -20.75
CA TYR A 311 -5.43 31.37 -20.62
C TYR A 311 -6.11 32.70 -20.26
N THR A 312 -7.43 32.70 -20.15
CA THR A 312 -8.28 33.85 -19.87
C THR A 312 -8.96 33.80 -18.52
N SER A 313 -8.90 32.67 -17.82
CA SER A 313 -9.37 32.60 -16.43
C SER A 313 -8.26 33.14 -15.53
N PRO A 314 -8.47 34.27 -14.83
CA PRO A 314 -7.49 34.73 -13.86
C PRO A 314 -7.40 33.67 -12.77
N SER A 315 -6.28 32.97 -12.75
CA SER A 315 -5.92 32.16 -11.60
C SER A 315 -5.80 33.08 -10.40
N PRO A 316 -6.39 32.76 -9.24
CA PRO A 316 -6.17 33.52 -8.03
C PRO A 316 -4.71 33.48 -7.61
#